data_e5c4661a2fefbf4c3723304c56707ba6
#
_entry.id   e5c4661a2fefbf4c3723304c56707ba6
#
_cell.length_a   1.000
_cell.length_b   1.000
_cell.length_c   1.000
_cell.angle_alpha   90.00
_cell.angle_beta   90.00
_cell.angle_gamma   90.00
#
_symmetry.space_group_name_H-M   'P 1'
#
loop_
_entity.id
_entity.type
_entity.pdbx_description
1 polymer ?
#
loop_
_entity_poly.entity_id
_entity_poly.type
_entity_poly.pdbx_seq_one_letter_code
_entity_poly.pdbx_strand_id
1 'polypeptide(L)'
;SLFLNNKIMLTINLTSIGYLSIISENFITRFRMIEYKGAVMRRFASKDSKRDFYILYTLVFGVIAGFIYYQFAGNGKSLVWSHDGIPQHLNSLAYYGRYLREVLHTVFVEHKLELPMWDMNIGYGSDILTTLHYYVIGDPLTLLPVFVPADKTEVLYEILIFLRIYLAGISFSVFCFYHKNPKQATFMGTLIYIFAGWTIYAAMKHPYFSNPMIYLPLVLMGIDKIYKREKPWLFIWATAVSAMSNFYFFYMICIFMFIYAAFRYFGIF
;
A
#
# COMPACT_ATOMS: atom_id res chain seq x y z
N SER A 1 53.14 54.33 2.66
CA SER A 1 51.91 53.92 1.85
C SER A 1 52.12 52.60 1.10
N LEU A 2 53.33 52.20 0.77
CA LEU A 2 53.61 50.91 0.08
C LEU A 2 53.55 49.68 1.02
N PHE A 3 53.84 49.82 2.30
CA PHE A 3 53.80 48.72 3.27
C PHE A 3 52.38 48.28 3.64
N LEU A 4 51.40 49.18 3.63
CA LEU A 4 49.99 48.87 3.92
C LEU A 4 49.33 48.09 2.75
N ASN A 5 49.67 48.43 1.51
CA ASN A 5 49.12 47.74 0.34
C ASN A 5 49.59 46.28 0.21
N ASN A 6 50.83 45.98 0.58
CA ASN A 6 51.34 44.60 0.55
C ASN A 6 50.72 43.70 1.62
N LYS A 7 50.40 44.26 2.81
CA LYS A 7 49.76 43.49 3.87
C LYS A 7 48.27 43.19 3.56
N ILE A 8 47.58 44.10 2.93
CA ILE A 8 46.19 43.90 2.49
C ILE A 8 46.15 42.91 1.33
N MET A 9 47.06 42.99 0.37
CA MET A 9 47.15 42.03 -0.74
C MET A 9 47.49 40.62 -0.24
N LEU A 10 48.41 40.45 0.75
CA LEU A 10 48.73 39.14 1.32
C LEU A 10 47.56 38.57 2.14
N THR A 11 46.79 39.43 2.86
CA THR A 11 45.65 39.00 3.65
C THR A 11 44.46 38.56 2.74
N ILE A 12 44.25 39.26 1.61
CA ILE A 12 43.25 38.89 0.62
C ILE A 12 43.61 37.56 -0.05
N ASN A 13 44.88 37.32 -0.39
CA ASN A 13 45.34 36.08 -0.98
C ASN A 13 45.22 34.88 -0.01
N LEU A 14 45.53 35.05 1.26
CA LEU A 14 45.42 33.97 2.27
C LEU A 14 43.95 33.62 2.58
N THR A 15 43.06 34.59 2.64
CA THR A 15 41.64 34.37 2.82
C THR A 15 41.02 33.72 1.55
N SER A 16 41.42 34.16 0.37
CA SER A 16 40.98 33.56 -0.89
C SER A 16 41.42 32.08 -1.05
N ILE A 17 42.62 31.73 -0.64
CA ILE A 17 43.12 30.38 -0.62
C ILE A 17 42.39 29.53 0.41
N GLY A 18 42.09 30.06 1.59
CA GLY A 18 41.26 29.40 2.61
C GLY A 18 39.84 29.16 2.14
N TYR A 19 39.18 30.10 1.47
CA TYR A 19 37.87 29.92 0.88
C TYR A 19 37.86 28.92 -0.27
N LEU A 20 38.88 28.92 -1.11
CA LEU A 20 39.06 27.94 -2.20
C LEU A 20 39.27 26.53 -1.68
N SER A 21 40.04 26.35 -0.57
CA SER A 21 40.19 25.03 0.05
C SER A 21 38.92 24.50 0.68
N ILE A 22 38.16 25.33 1.36
CA ILE A 22 36.85 24.97 1.94
C ILE A 22 35.84 24.65 0.84
N ILE A 23 35.81 25.41 -0.26
CA ILE A 23 34.95 25.12 -1.41
C ILE A 23 35.37 23.82 -2.09
N SER A 24 36.69 23.57 -2.23
CA SER A 24 37.19 22.32 -2.83
C SER A 24 36.88 21.10 -1.96
N GLU A 25 37.04 21.17 -0.65
CA GLU A 25 36.72 20.08 0.28
C GLU A 25 35.20 19.80 0.29
N ASN A 26 34.37 20.83 0.32
CA ASN A 26 32.94 20.67 0.21
C ASN A 26 32.51 20.11 -1.15
N PHE A 27 33.18 20.51 -2.24
CA PHE A 27 32.93 19.97 -3.58
C PHE A 27 33.37 18.50 -3.69
N ILE A 28 34.56 18.15 -3.18
CA ILE A 28 35.07 16.78 -3.16
C ILE A 28 34.19 15.89 -2.27
N THR A 29 33.75 16.39 -1.12
CA THR A 29 32.85 15.63 -0.22
C THR A 29 31.48 15.42 -0.87
N ARG A 30 30.92 16.44 -1.54
CA ARG A 30 29.68 16.30 -2.33
C ARG A 30 29.88 15.35 -3.52
N PHE A 31 31.00 15.40 -4.21
CA PHE A 31 31.29 14.52 -5.32
C PHE A 31 31.45 13.06 -4.87
N ARG A 32 32.16 12.80 -3.75
CA ARG A 32 32.26 11.47 -3.12
C ARG A 32 30.88 10.97 -2.64
N MET A 33 30.03 11.85 -2.10
CA MET A 33 28.66 11.50 -1.75
C MET A 33 27.82 11.15 -2.97
N ILE A 34 27.99 11.86 -4.10
CA ILE A 34 27.32 11.56 -5.36
C ILE A 34 27.85 10.24 -5.94
N GLU A 35 29.15 10.01 -5.87
CA GLU A 35 29.79 8.76 -6.32
C GLU A 35 29.39 7.56 -5.45
N TYR A 36 29.34 7.74 -4.12
CA TYR A 36 28.83 6.73 -3.19
C TYR A 36 27.34 6.46 -3.42
N LYS A 37 26.53 7.49 -3.58
CA LYS A 37 25.11 7.34 -3.98
C LYS A 37 25.01 6.67 -5.36
N GLY A 38 25.87 7.02 -6.29
CA GLY A 38 25.94 6.39 -7.62
C GLY A 38 26.41 4.94 -7.57
N ALA A 39 27.28 4.55 -6.64
CA ALA A 39 27.72 3.16 -6.44
C ALA A 39 26.64 2.32 -5.75
N VAL A 40 25.96 2.87 -4.74
CA VAL A 40 24.79 2.24 -4.11
C VAL A 40 23.67 2.13 -5.14
N MET A 41 23.39 3.18 -5.92
CA MET A 41 22.41 3.17 -7.00
C MET A 41 22.79 2.17 -8.11
N ARG A 42 24.08 2.02 -8.45
CA ARG A 42 24.55 1.00 -9.41
C ARG A 42 24.42 -0.43 -8.90
N ARG A 43 24.57 -0.70 -7.60
CA ARG A 43 24.25 -2.00 -6.98
C ARG A 43 22.74 -2.29 -7.08
N PHE A 44 21.87 -1.29 -6.90
CA PHE A 44 20.42 -1.44 -7.16
C PHE A 44 20.09 -1.53 -8.66
N ALA A 45 20.92 -0.96 -9.54
CA ALA A 45 20.75 -1.01 -11.00
C ALA A 45 21.31 -2.29 -11.63
N SER A 46 22.12 -3.06 -10.89
CA SER A 46 22.60 -4.36 -11.36
C SER A 46 21.41 -5.27 -11.65
N LYS A 47 21.61 -6.16 -12.62
CA LYS A 47 20.62 -7.10 -13.19
C LYS A 47 19.99 -8.05 -12.15
N ASP A 48 20.27 -7.81 -10.86
CA ASP A 48 19.86 -8.58 -9.72
C ASP A 48 18.36 -8.45 -9.46
N SER A 49 17.84 -9.56 -9.30
CA SER A 49 16.48 -10.03 -9.28
C SER A 49 15.48 -9.05 -8.65
N LYS A 50 14.26 -9.03 -9.16
CA LYS A 50 13.10 -8.42 -8.50
C LYS A 50 13.00 -8.81 -7.02
N ARG A 51 13.63 -9.93 -6.63
CA ARG A 51 13.74 -10.42 -5.26
C ARG A 51 14.34 -9.38 -4.32
N ASP A 52 15.45 -8.73 -4.72
CA ASP A 52 16.13 -7.75 -3.86
C ASP A 52 15.29 -6.47 -3.67
N PHE A 53 14.53 -6.09 -4.71
CA PHE A 53 13.52 -5.04 -4.59
C PHE A 53 12.48 -5.37 -3.53
N TYR A 54 11.89 -6.57 -3.56
CA TYR A 54 10.84 -6.94 -2.60
C TYR A 54 11.38 -7.17 -1.19
N ILE A 55 12.61 -7.66 -1.05
CA ILE A 55 13.28 -7.73 0.26
C ILE A 55 13.43 -6.32 0.86
N LEU A 56 13.99 -5.38 0.09
CA LEU A 56 14.16 -4.00 0.55
C LEU A 56 12.81 -3.33 0.83
N TYR A 57 11.83 -3.53 -0.05
CA TYR A 57 10.48 -3.02 0.15
C TYR A 57 9.88 -3.53 1.46
N THR A 58 9.96 -4.84 1.71
CA THR A 58 9.44 -5.45 2.94
C THR A 58 10.13 -4.90 4.19
N LEU A 59 11.46 -4.76 4.16
CA LEU A 59 12.23 -4.22 5.29
C LEU A 59 11.85 -2.76 5.58
N VAL A 60 11.83 -1.91 4.55
CA VAL A 60 11.49 -0.48 4.71
C VAL A 60 10.03 -0.32 5.11
N PHE A 61 9.12 -1.09 4.51
CA PHE A 61 7.72 -1.13 4.93
C PHE A 61 7.59 -1.52 6.39
N GLY A 62 8.26 -2.59 6.82
CA GLY A 62 8.22 -3.08 8.20
C GLY A 62 8.73 -2.04 9.21
N VAL A 63 9.80 -1.30 8.88
CA VAL A 63 10.31 -0.22 9.73
C VAL A 63 9.29 0.92 9.85
N ILE A 64 8.73 1.39 8.74
CA ILE A 64 7.76 2.50 8.76
C ILE A 64 6.45 2.07 9.43
N ALA A 65 5.92 0.90 9.08
CA ALA A 65 4.71 0.35 9.68
C ALA A 65 4.88 0.10 11.18
N GLY A 66 6.03 -0.46 11.60
CA GLY A 66 6.38 -0.66 13.00
C GLY A 66 6.48 0.65 13.78
N PHE A 67 7.06 1.70 13.17
CA PHE A 67 7.09 3.03 13.78
C PHE A 67 5.68 3.62 13.94
N ILE A 68 4.83 3.50 12.92
CA ILE A 68 3.43 3.96 13.01
C ILE A 68 2.69 3.19 14.11
N TYR A 69 2.81 1.86 14.12
CA TYR A 69 2.16 1.03 15.14
C TYR A 69 2.62 1.39 16.57
N TYR A 70 3.93 1.60 16.74
CA TYR A 70 4.50 1.97 18.03
C TYR A 70 3.92 3.28 18.61
N GLN A 71 3.56 4.25 17.76
CA GLN A 71 2.93 5.50 18.21
C GLN A 71 1.56 5.26 18.87
N PHE A 72 0.85 4.22 18.46
CA PHE A 72 -0.43 3.82 19.06
C PHE A 72 -0.23 2.88 20.25
N ALA A 73 0.44 1.76 20.03
CA ALA A 73 0.67 0.75 21.05
C ALA A 73 1.45 1.28 22.27
N GLY A 74 2.46 2.11 22.06
CA GLY A 74 3.24 2.75 23.11
C GLY A 74 2.43 3.72 23.99
N ASN A 75 1.29 4.19 23.49
CA ASN A 75 0.32 5.01 24.24
C ASN A 75 -0.90 4.21 24.73
N GLY A 76 -0.83 2.88 24.71
CA GLY A 76 -1.94 2.01 25.10
C GLY A 76 -3.18 2.14 24.21
N LYS A 77 -3.00 2.53 22.92
CA LYS A 77 -4.09 2.71 21.96
C LYS A 77 -4.01 1.64 20.88
N SER A 78 -5.16 1.20 20.41
CA SER A 78 -5.34 0.36 19.23
C SER A 78 -5.44 1.21 17.96
N LEU A 79 -5.20 0.59 16.81
CA LEU A 79 -5.49 1.19 15.50
C LEU A 79 -6.98 1.15 15.15
N VAL A 80 -7.79 0.51 15.96
CA VAL A 80 -9.24 0.47 15.77
C VAL A 80 -9.84 1.83 16.12
N TRP A 81 -10.38 2.51 15.15
CA TRP A 81 -10.98 3.81 15.35
C TRP A 81 -12.22 3.74 16.24
N SER A 82 -12.30 4.60 17.25
CA SER A 82 -13.33 4.56 18.30
C SER A 82 -14.76 4.83 17.80
N HIS A 83 -14.93 5.54 16.67
CA HIS A 83 -16.26 5.86 16.14
C HIS A 83 -16.83 4.70 15.32
N ASP A 84 -16.40 4.52 14.06
CA ASP A 84 -16.94 3.46 13.19
C ASP A 84 -16.16 2.14 13.31
N GLY A 85 -14.89 2.23 13.72
CA GLY A 85 -14.02 1.06 13.85
C GLY A 85 -14.55 0.04 14.86
N ILE A 86 -14.80 0.48 16.09
CA ILE A 86 -15.28 -0.41 17.17
C ILE A 86 -16.72 -0.88 16.92
N PRO A 87 -17.74 0.01 16.78
CA PRO A 87 -19.11 -0.44 16.72
C PRO A 87 -19.50 -1.12 15.39
N GLN A 88 -18.76 -0.85 14.31
CA GLN A 88 -19.12 -1.37 13.00
C GLN A 88 -18.08 -2.35 12.45
N HIS A 89 -16.87 -1.88 12.17
CA HIS A 89 -15.90 -2.66 11.39
C HIS A 89 -15.34 -3.86 12.15
N LEU A 90 -14.94 -3.69 13.40
CA LEU A 90 -14.41 -4.77 14.24
C LEU A 90 -15.50 -5.80 14.56
N ASN A 91 -16.70 -5.33 14.93
CA ASN A 91 -17.82 -6.21 15.22
C ASN A 91 -18.26 -6.99 13.99
N SER A 92 -18.31 -6.36 12.80
CA SER A 92 -18.63 -7.05 11.56
C SER A 92 -17.58 -8.12 11.22
N LEU A 93 -16.29 -7.82 11.44
CA LEU A 93 -15.22 -8.77 11.21
C LEU A 93 -15.30 -9.97 12.16
N ALA A 94 -15.55 -9.73 13.45
CA ALA A 94 -15.72 -10.78 14.45
C ALA A 94 -16.96 -11.63 14.17
N TYR A 95 -18.06 -11.00 13.82
CA TYR A 95 -19.29 -11.68 13.42
C TYR A 95 -19.05 -12.58 12.21
N TYR A 96 -18.45 -12.04 11.16
CA TYR A 96 -18.19 -12.78 9.93
C TYR A 96 -17.27 -13.97 10.14
N GLY A 97 -16.27 -13.84 11.00
CA GLY A 97 -15.42 -14.98 11.37
C GLY A 97 -16.19 -16.12 12.06
N ARG A 98 -17.17 -15.79 12.93
CA ARG A 98 -18.07 -16.79 13.53
C ARG A 98 -18.98 -17.43 12.49
N TYR A 99 -19.63 -16.61 11.67
CA TYR A 99 -20.49 -17.04 10.59
C TYR A 99 -19.77 -18.02 9.64
N LEU A 100 -18.57 -17.69 9.19
CA LEU A 100 -17.79 -18.58 8.34
C LEU A 100 -17.44 -19.91 9.02
N ARG A 101 -17.08 -19.91 10.29
CA ARG A 101 -16.82 -21.16 11.03
C ARG A 101 -18.07 -22.01 11.16
N GLU A 102 -19.22 -21.41 11.40
CA GLU A 102 -20.50 -22.09 11.48
C GLU A 102 -20.88 -22.72 10.13
N VAL A 103 -20.78 -21.98 9.04
CA VAL A 103 -20.98 -22.48 7.67
C VAL A 103 -20.03 -23.64 7.36
N LEU A 104 -18.73 -23.51 7.69
CA LEU A 104 -17.77 -24.59 7.47
C LEU A 104 -18.09 -25.83 8.33
N HIS A 105 -18.53 -25.65 9.58
CA HIS A 105 -18.94 -26.75 10.44
C HIS A 105 -20.13 -27.50 9.83
N THR A 106 -21.18 -26.77 9.38
CA THR A 106 -22.35 -27.37 8.75
C THR A 106 -21.99 -28.14 7.48
N VAL A 107 -21.10 -27.58 6.66
CA VAL A 107 -20.66 -28.24 5.40
C VAL A 107 -19.81 -29.49 5.66
N PHE A 108 -18.80 -29.40 6.55
CA PHE A 108 -17.82 -30.46 6.72
C PHE A 108 -18.19 -31.51 7.77
N VAL A 109 -18.98 -31.14 8.78
CA VAL A 109 -19.37 -32.05 9.88
C VAL A 109 -20.78 -32.58 9.68
N GLU A 110 -21.71 -31.71 9.31
CA GLU A 110 -23.11 -32.12 9.13
C GLU A 110 -23.45 -32.52 7.70
N HIS A 111 -22.49 -32.32 6.77
CA HIS A 111 -22.66 -32.58 5.32
C HIS A 111 -23.87 -31.88 4.70
N LYS A 112 -24.19 -30.70 5.20
CA LYS A 112 -25.28 -29.86 4.69
C LYS A 112 -24.71 -28.50 4.22
N LEU A 113 -25.12 -28.05 3.05
CA LEU A 113 -24.83 -26.69 2.58
C LEU A 113 -25.97 -25.77 3.04
N GLU A 114 -25.83 -25.23 4.23
CA GLU A 114 -26.73 -24.22 4.76
C GLU A 114 -26.00 -22.88 4.85
N LEU A 115 -26.53 -21.88 4.17
CA LEU A 115 -26.04 -20.50 4.21
C LEU A 115 -27.11 -19.65 4.88
N PRO A 116 -27.02 -19.40 6.19
CA PRO A 116 -27.97 -18.52 6.87
C PRO A 116 -27.95 -17.13 6.21
N MET A 117 -29.10 -16.67 5.75
CA MET A 117 -29.23 -15.38 5.07
C MET A 117 -29.82 -14.30 5.98
N TRP A 118 -30.41 -14.69 7.12
CA TRP A 118 -31.03 -13.80 8.08
C TRP A 118 -30.53 -14.11 9.48
N ASP A 119 -30.24 -13.06 10.27
CA ASP A 119 -29.90 -13.21 11.69
C ASP A 119 -30.64 -12.19 12.54
N MET A 120 -31.33 -12.69 13.59
CA MET A 120 -32.06 -11.87 14.56
C MET A 120 -31.13 -11.07 15.49
N ASN A 121 -29.84 -11.43 15.58
CA ASN A 121 -28.86 -10.71 16.39
C ASN A 121 -28.24 -9.50 15.67
N ILE A 122 -28.54 -9.28 14.41
CA ILE A 122 -28.14 -8.08 13.66
C ILE A 122 -29.26 -7.04 13.82
N GLY A 123 -29.07 -6.09 14.74
CA GLY A 123 -30.11 -5.14 15.10
C GLY A 123 -31.34 -5.84 15.69
N TYR A 124 -32.49 -5.69 15.06
CA TYR A 124 -33.74 -6.39 15.38
C TYR A 124 -34.09 -7.51 14.39
N GLY A 125 -33.08 -8.04 13.74
CA GLY A 125 -33.17 -8.98 12.64
C GLY A 125 -32.89 -8.31 11.28
N SER A 126 -31.90 -8.83 10.55
CA SER A 126 -31.52 -8.30 9.27
C SER A 126 -30.96 -9.37 8.34
N ASP A 127 -31.01 -9.08 7.04
CA ASP A 127 -30.32 -9.85 6.02
C ASP A 127 -28.80 -9.71 6.18
N ILE A 128 -28.11 -10.84 6.25
CA ILE A 128 -26.68 -10.91 6.49
C ILE A 128 -25.91 -10.35 5.29
N LEU A 129 -26.31 -10.69 4.07
CA LEU A 129 -25.58 -10.32 2.86
C LEU A 129 -25.61 -8.80 2.64
N THR A 130 -26.79 -8.20 2.67
CA THR A 130 -26.91 -6.74 2.43
C THR A 130 -26.30 -5.92 3.55
N THR A 131 -26.41 -6.38 4.80
CA THR A 131 -25.86 -5.67 5.95
C THR A 131 -24.33 -5.73 5.98
N LEU A 132 -23.74 -6.88 5.68
CA LEU A 132 -22.29 -7.10 5.82
C LEU A 132 -21.51 -6.92 4.52
N HIS A 133 -22.17 -6.78 3.37
CA HIS A 133 -21.49 -6.58 2.09
C HIS A 133 -20.61 -5.32 2.09
N TYR A 134 -21.04 -4.25 2.72
CA TYR A 134 -20.23 -3.03 2.85
C TYR A 134 -18.97 -3.25 3.69
N TYR A 135 -19.02 -4.14 4.69
CA TYR A 135 -17.96 -4.28 5.69
C TYR A 135 -16.98 -5.42 5.40
N VAL A 136 -17.50 -6.61 5.10
CA VAL A 136 -16.68 -7.82 5.10
C VAL A 136 -16.97 -8.78 3.93
N ILE A 137 -18.22 -8.90 3.49
CA ILE A 137 -18.57 -9.84 2.44
C ILE A 137 -18.02 -9.36 1.10
N GLY A 138 -17.29 -10.27 0.41
CA GLY A 138 -16.69 -9.98 -0.89
C GLY A 138 -15.23 -9.53 -0.85
N ASP A 139 -14.69 -9.16 0.31
CA ASP A 139 -13.27 -8.88 0.47
C ASP A 139 -12.51 -10.19 0.79
N PRO A 140 -11.54 -10.63 -0.04
CA PRO A 140 -10.80 -11.87 0.21
C PRO A 140 -10.04 -11.86 1.55
N LEU A 141 -9.60 -10.70 2.04
CA LEU A 141 -8.84 -10.59 3.28
C LEU A 141 -9.71 -10.83 4.51
N THR A 142 -11.01 -10.59 4.40
CA THR A 142 -11.96 -10.83 5.48
C THR A 142 -12.38 -12.31 5.61
N LEU A 143 -11.82 -13.20 4.80
CA LEU A 143 -11.92 -14.64 5.03
C LEU A 143 -10.96 -15.12 6.13
N LEU A 144 -9.90 -14.36 6.43
CA LEU A 144 -8.89 -14.73 7.43
C LEU A 144 -9.43 -14.90 8.87
N PRO A 145 -10.46 -14.17 9.33
CA PRO A 145 -11.07 -14.39 10.64
C PRO A 145 -11.59 -15.80 10.90
N VAL A 146 -11.79 -16.60 9.88
CA VAL A 146 -12.19 -18.00 10.05
C VAL A 146 -11.15 -18.80 10.84
N PHE A 147 -9.87 -18.44 10.72
CA PHE A 147 -8.75 -19.11 11.38
C PHE A 147 -8.39 -18.50 12.75
N VAL A 148 -9.06 -17.41 13.17
CA VAL A 148 -8.69 -16.64 14.35
C VAL A 148 -9.84 -16.67 15.35
N PRO A 149 -9.58 -16.99 16.63
CA PRO A 149 -10.59 -16.93 17.70
C PRO A 149 -11.16 -15.51 17.85
N ALA A 150 -12.40 -15.40 18.29
CA ALA A 150 -13.12 -14.13 18.38
C ALA A 150 -12.43 -13.10 19.30
N ASP A 151 -11.77 -13.55 20.38
CA ASP A 151 -10.99 -12.73 21.32
C ASP A 151 -9.71 -12.15 20.72
N LYS A 152 -9.23 -12.69 19.58
CA LYS A 152 -8.05 -12.22 18.84
C LYS A 152 -8.40 -11.38 17.60
N THR A 153 -9.68 -11.10 17.36
CA THR A 153 -10.12 -10.39 16.15
C THR A 153 -9.55 -8.98 16.08
N GLU A 154 -9.36 -8.30 17.20
CA GLU A 154 -8.76 -6.95 17.22
C GLU A 154 -7.32 -6.97 16.69
N VAL A 155 -6.50 -7.92 17.12
CA VAL A 155 -5.13 -8.09 16.63
C VAL A 155 -5.13 -8.40 15.13
N LEU A 156 -6.03 -9.28 14.69
CA LEU A 156 -6.18 -9.56 13.26
C LEU A 156 -6.58 -8.30 12.48
N TYR A 157 -7.50 -7.50 13.00
CA TYR A 157 -7.95 -6.25 12.38
C TYR A 157 -6.77 -5.30 12.13
N GLU A 158 -5.91 -5.10 13.12
CA GLU A 158 -4.70 -4.28 13.00
C GLU A 158 -3.72 -4.84 11.96
N ILE A 159 -3.51 -6.15 11.96
CA ILE A 159 -2.69 -6.84 10.96
C ILE A 159 -3.27 -6.62 9.55
N LEU A 160 -4.59 -6.71 9.39
CA LEU A 160 -5.26 -6.51 8.10
C LEU A 160 -5.13 -5.07 7.57
N ILE A 161 -5.02 -4.06 8.43
CA ILE A 161 -4.72 -2.68 8.02
C ILE A 161 -3.37 -2.64 7.30
N PHE A 162 -2.31 -3.13 7.96
CA PHE A 162 -0.97 -3.12 7.37
C PHE A 162 -0.85 -4.05 6.17
N LEU A 163 -1.52 -5.20 6.19
CA LEU A 163 -1.52 -6.14 5.08
C LEU A 163 -2.12 -5.52 3.81
N ARG A 164 -3.22 -4.76 3.92
CA ARG A 164 -3.81 -4.04 2.78
C ARG A 164 -2.84 -3.02 2.20
N ILE A 165 -2.21 -2.21 3.04
CA ILE A 165 -1.22 -1.22 2.61
C ILE A 165 -0.03 -1.91 1.94
N TYR A 166 0.46 -3.01 2.50
CA TYR A 166 1.55 -3.79 1.95
C TYR A 166 1.21 -4.36 0.56
N LEU A 167 0.03 -4.97 0.43
CA LEU A 167 -0.45 -5.51 -0.85
C LEU A 167 -0.69 -4.44 -1.91
N ALA A 168 -1.15 -3.25 -1.51
CA ALA A 168 -1.28 -2.11 -2.41
C ALA A 168 0.07 -1.71 -3.01
N GLY A 169 1.15 -1.72 -2.22
CA GLY A 169 2.49 -1.45 -2.72
C GLY A 169 3.03 -2.54 -3.64
N ILE A 170 2.76 -3.83 -3.33
CA ILE A 170 3.08 -4.92 -4.26
C ILE A 170 2.37 -4.72 -5.58
N SER A 171 1.05 -4.49 -5.55
CA SER A 171 0.23 -4.28 -6.74
C SER A 171 0.75 -3.12 -7.61
N PHE A 172 1.02 -1.97 -6.99
CA PHE A 172 1.58 -0.82 -7.68
C PHE A 172 2.97 -1.08 -8.26
N SER A 173 3.85 -1.75 -7.52
CA SER A 173 5.19 -2.08 -8.01
C SER A 173 5.15 -3.03 -9.21
N VAL A 174 4.24 -4.01 -9.19
CA VAL A 174 4.03 -4.94 -10.33
C VAL A 174 3.58 -4.18 -11.56
N PHE A 175 2.64 -3.22 -11.40
CA PHE A 175 2.22 -2.32 -12.48
C PHE A 175 3.39 -1.51 -13.04
N CYS A 176 4.20 -0.90 -12.17
CA CYS A 176 5.39 -0.13 -12.58
C CYS A 176 6.40 -1.00 -13.35
N PHE A 177 6.67 -2.22 -12.90
CA PHE A 177 7.57 -3.14 -13.58
C PHE A 177 7.02 -3.65 -14.91
N TYR A 178 5.71 -3.79 -15.02
CA TYR A 178 5.07 -4.13 -16.30
C TYR A 178 5.31 -3.02 -17.34
N HIS A 179 5.31 -1.76 -16.91
CA HIS A 179 5.65 -0.59 -17.74
C HIS A 179 7.17 -0.34 -17.86
N LYS A 180 8.01 -1.28 -17.42
CA LYS A 180 9.48 -1.20 -17.52
C LYS A 180 10.10 -0.03 -16.77
N ASN A 181 9.43 0.49 -15.75
CA ASN A 181 9.98 1.55 -14.91
C ASN A 181 11.23 1.05 -14.15
N PRO A 182 12.25 1.90 -13.97
CA PRO A 182 13.45 1.52 -13.24
C PRO A 182 13.15 1.25 -11.76
N LYS A 183 13.92 0.34 -11.16
CA LYS A 183 13.71 -0.11 -9.76
C LYS A 183 13.64 1.03 -8.76
N GLN A 184 14.52 2.05 -8.91
CA GLN A 184 14.56 3.19 -7.98
C GLN A 184 13.28 4.03 -8.04
N ALA A 185 12.83 4.37 -9.26
CA ALA A 185 11.59 5.12 -9.44
C ALA A 185 10.38 4.31 -8.97
N THR A 186 10.36 3.01 -9.25
CA THR A 186 9.32 2.09 -8.74
C THR A 186 9.31 2.07 -7.22
N PHE A 187 10.48 1.97 -6.58
CA PHE A 187 10.57 1.92 -5.13
C PHE A 187 10.05 3.21 -4.48
N MET A 188 10.54 4.37 -4.93
CA MET A 188 10.09 5.66 -4.41
C MET A 188 8.61 5.89 -4.68
N GLY A 189 8.14 5.60 -5.90
CA GLY A 189 6.73 5.70 -6.25
C GLY A 189 5.84 4.79 -5.41
N THR A 190 6.30 3.57 -5.12
CA THR A 190 5.58 2.63 -4.25
C THR A 190 5.44 3.18 -2.83
N LEU A 191 6.52 3.70 -2.24
CA LEU A 191 6.45 4.27 -0.89
C LEU A 191 5.54 5.50 -0.83
N ILE A 192 5.61 6.39 -1.82
CA ILE A 192 4.72 7.56 -1.92
C ILE A 192 3.26 7.10 -2.05
N TYR A 193 2.98 6.10 -2.87
CA TYR A 193 1.64 5.58 -3.10
C TYR A 193 1.01 5.03 -1.82
N ILE A 194 1.76 4.22 -1.04
CA ILE A 194 1.21 3.53 0.12
C ILE A 194 1.25 4.35 1.41
N PHE A 195 2.18 5.31 1.54
CA PHE A 195 2.29 6.16 2.73
C PHE A 195 1.79 7.61 2.49
N ALA A 196 0.96 7.80 1.47
CA ALA A 196 0.24 9.06 1.31
C ALA A 196 -0.66 9.33 2.52
N GLY A 197 -0.85 10.59 2.89
CA GLY A 197 -1.66 10.98 4.04
C GLY A 197 -3.08 10.43 3.99
N TRP A 198 -3.68 10.38 2.80
CA TRP A 198 -5.00 9.77 2.61
C TRP A 198 -4.99 8.26 2.93
N THR A 199 -3.96 7.53 2.51
CA THR A 199 -3.87 6.08 2.76
C THR A 199 -3.85 5.77 4.24
N ILE A 200 -2.99 6.49 5.00
CA ILE A 200 -2.88 6.30 6.45
C ILE A 200 -4.19 6.64 7.13
N TYR A 201 -4.81 7.77 6.74
CA TYR A 201 -6.09 8.20 7.29
C TYR A 201 -7.22 7.21 6.99
N ALA A 202 -7.37 6.81 5.73
CA ALA A 202 -8.41 5.88 5.29
C ALA A 202 -8.23 4.49 5.90
N ALA A 203 -6.99 3.98 5.92
CA ALA A 203 -6.69 2.65 6.44
C ALA A 203 -7.01 2.50 7.94
N MET A 204 -6.85 3.56 8.73
CA MET A 204 -7.20 3.54 10.16
C MET A 204 -8.69 3.74 10.42
N LYS A 205 -9.36 4.58 9.64
CA LYS A 205 -10.78 4.85 9.84
C LYS A 205 -11.70 3.81 9.21
N HIS A 206 -11.44 3.50 7.95
CA HIS A 206 -12.21 2.57 7.14
C HIS A 206 -11.26 1.66 6.37
N PRO A 207 -10.77 0.54 6.94
CA PRO A 207 -9.74 -0.30 6.32
C PRO A 207 -10.06 -0.74 4.89
N TYR A 208 -11.32 -0.97 4.58
CA TYR A 208 -11.79 -1.39 3.25
C TYR A 208 -11.57 -0.32 2.18
N PHE A 209 -11.43 0.95 2.57
CA PHE A 209 -11.12 2.05 1.64
C PHE A 209 -9.72 1.95 1.07
N SER A 210 -8.86 1.10 1.63
CA SER A 210 -7.54 0.78 1.08
C SER A 210 -7.57 -0.30 0.00
N ASN A 211 -8.65 -1.08 -0.11
CA ASN A 211 -8.78 -2.15 -1.11
C ASN A 211 -8.65 -1.66 -2.56
N PRO A 212 -9.25 -0.51 -2.96
CA PRO A 212 -9.08 0.04 -4.31
C PRO A 212 -7.62 0.26 -4.70
N MET A 213 -6.76 0.57 -3.75
CA MET A 213 -5.32 0.74 -4.00
C MET A 213 -4.63 -0.58 -4.38
N ILE A 214 -5.19 -1.72 -3.98
CA ILE A 214 -4.71 -3.03 -4.41
C ILE A 214 -5.19 -3.33 -5.83
N TYR A 215 -6.47 -3.07 -6.10
CA TYR A 215 -7.10 -3.53 -7.34
C TYR A 215 -6.87 -2.60 -8.52
N LEU A 216 -6.84 -1.28 -8.33
CA LEU A 216 -6.69 -0.32 -9.42
C LEU A 216 -5.45 -0.58 -10.29
N PRO A 217 -4.22 -0.71 -9.75
CA PRO A 217 -3.05 -1.00 -10.58
C PRO A 217 -3.18 -2.31 -11.37
N LEU A 218 -3.82 -3.34 -10.80
CA LEU A 218 -4.03 -4.62 -11.46
C LEU A 218 -5.05 -4.54 -12.60
N VAL A 219 -6.13 -3.78 -12.39
CA VAL A 219 -7.15 -3.52 -13.40
C VAL A 219 -6.54 -2.76 -14.59
N LEU A 220 -5.77 -1.69 -14.32
CA LEU A 220 -5.10 -0.92 -15.37
C LEU A 220 -4.10 -1.77 -16.16
N MET A 221 -3.30 -2.58 -15.46
CA MET A 221 -2.40 -3.55 -16.10
C MET A 221 -3.19 -4.57 -16.94
N GLY A 222 -4.36 -4.98 -16.47
CA GLY A 222 -5.26 -5.87 -17.20
C GLY A 222 -5.76 -5.26 -18.50
N ILE A 223 -6.11 -3.97 -18.50
CA ILE A 223 -6.48 -3.22 -19.72
C ILE A 223 -5.31 -3.19 -20.70
N ASP A 224 -4.10 -2.87 -20.23
CA ASP A 224 -2.92 -2.84 -21.09
C ASP A 224 -2.61 -4.21 -21.72
N LYS A 225 -2.84 -5.29 -20.98
CA LYS A 225 -2.72 -6.66 -21.49
C LYS A 225 -3.71 -6.94 -22.62
N ILE A 226 -4.96 -6.50 -22.49
CA ILE A 226 -5.98 -6.64 -23.52
C ILE A 226 -5.57 -5.88 -24.79
N TYR A 227 -5.09 -4.64 -24.68
CA TYR A 227 -4.61 -3.87 -25.84
C TYR A 227 -3.41 -4.53 -26.52
N LYS A 228 -2.56 -5.23 -25.77
CA LYS A 228 -1.45 -6.02 -26.32
C LYS A 228 -1.87 -7.40 -26.83
N ARG A 229 -3.18 -7.70 -26.85
CA ARG A 229 -3.74 -9.02 -27.23
C ARG A 229 -3.22 -10.17 -26.34
N GLU A 230 -2.86 -9.86 -25.11
CA GLU A 230 -2.54 -10.87 -24.09
C GLU A 230 -3.85 -11.42 -23.47
N LYS A 231 -3.71 -12.48 -22.63
CA LYS A 231 -4.86 -13.10 -21.96
C LYS A 231 -5.57 -12.12 -21.02
N PRO A 232 -6.91 -12.02 -21.05
CA PRO A 232 -7.68 -11.02 -20.28
C PRO A 232 -7.91 -11.42 -18.81
N TRP A 233 -7.42 -12.58 -18.37
CA TRP A 233 -7.74 -13.13 -17.05
C TRP A 233 -7.44 -12.18 -15.89
N LEU A 234 -6.35 -11.43 -15.96
CA LEU A 234 -6.02 -10.45 -14.91
C LEU A 234 -7.10 -9.37 -14.80
N PHE A 235 -7.55 -8.84 -15.95
CA PHE A 235 -8.62 -7.85 -15.98
C PHE A 235 -9.91 -8.42 -15.38
N ILE A 236 -10.32 -9.61 -15.81
CA ILE A 236 -11.54 -10.25 -15.35
C ILE A 236 -11.52 -10.45 -13.83
N TRP A 237 -10.47 -11.07 -13.30
CA TRP A 237 -10.38 -11.36 -11.87
C TRP A 237 -10.21 -10.10 -11.02
N ALA A 238 -9.33 -9.16 -11.41
CA ALA A 238 -9.14 -7.93 -10.66
C ALA A 238 -10.40 -7.07 -10.63
N THR A 239 -11.13 -7.00 -11.74
CA THR A 239 -12.41 -6.28 -11.84
C THR A 239 -13.50 -6.95 -10.99
N ALA A 240 -13.64 -8.29 -11.09
CA ALA A 240 -14.63 -9.03 -10.31
C ALA A 240 -14.39 -8.90 -8.80
N VAL A 241 -13.16 -9.13 -8.34
CA VAL A 241 -12.83 -9.01 -6.91
C VAL A 241 -12.98 -7.57 -6.43
N SER A 242 -12.61 -6.58 -7.24
CA SER A 242 -12.81 -5.17 -6.90
C SER A 242 -14.29 -4.82 -6.73
N ALA A 243 -15.15 -5.30 -7.64
CA ALA A 243 -16.59 -5.09 -7.57
C ALA A 243 -17.21 -5.73 -6.33
N MET A 244 -16.81 -6.96 -6.02
CA MET A 244 -17.30 -7.70 -4.85
C MET A 244 -16.83 -7.09 -3.55
N SER A 245 -15.60 -6.59 -3.50
CA SER A 245 -14.95 -6.11 -2.28
C SER A 245 -15.49 -4.76 -1.81
N ASN A 246 -15.79 -3.83 -2.71
CA ASN A 246 -16.33 -2.52 -2.37
C ASN A 246 -16.97 -1.85 -3.60
N PHE A 247 -18.29 -1.92 -3.71
CA PHE A 247 -19.02 -1.38 -4.85
C PHE A 247 -18.91 0.14 -5.00
N TYR A 248 -18.79 0.89 -3.91
CA TYR A 248 -18.68 2.35 -3.95
C TYR A 248 -17.40 2.81 -4.65
N PHE A 249 -16.26 2.27 -4.22
CA PHE A 249 -14.99 2.58 -4.89
C PHE A 249 -14.87 1.91 -6.25
N PHE A 250 -15.53 0.78 -6.45
CA PHE A 250 -15.57 0.14 -7.76
C PHE A 250 -16.22 1.03 -8.82
N TYR A 251 -17.26 1.76 -8.47
CA TYR A 251 -17.86 2.76 -9.36
C TYR A 251 -16.84 3.82 -9.80
N MET A 252 -16.02 4.33 -8.87
CA MET A 252 -14.94 5.27 -9.19
C MET A 252 -13.86 4.62 -10.07
N ILE A 253 -13.50 3.37 -9.77
CA ILE A 253 -12.56 2.59 -10.60
C ILE A 253 -13.11 2.42 -12.01
N CYS A 254 -14.41 2.16 -12.18
CA CYS A 254 -15.04 2.05 -13.50
C CYS A 254 -14.87 3.33 -14.32
N ILE A 255 -15.16 4.49 -13.74
CA ILE A 255 -14.99 5.79 -14.42
C ILE A 255 -13.52 5.95 -14.85
N PHE A 256 -12.58 5.70 -13.94
CA PHE A 256 -11.15 5.83 -14.23
C PHE A 256 -10.68 4.82 -15.28
N MET A 257 -11.20 3.62 -15.25
CA MET A 257 -10.97 2.54 -16.22
C MET A 257 -11.33 2.96 -17.65
N PHE A 258 -12.52 3.57 -17.84
CA PHE A 258 -12.95 4.06 -19.14
C PHE A 258 -12.06 5.21 -19.64
N ILE A 259 -11.73 6.16 -18.76
CA ILE A 259 -10.81 7.26 -19.09
C ILE A 259 -9.44 6.71 -19.50
N TYR A 260 -8.88 5.80 -18.70
CA TYR A 260 -7.59 5.18 -18.97
C TYR A 260 -7.60 4.41 -20.29
N ALA A 261 -8.64 3.60 -20.53
CA ALA A 261 -8.79 2.84 -21.76
C ALA A 261 -8.90 3.76 -22.99
N ALA A 262 -9.63 4.89 -22.90
CA ALA A 262 -9.72 5.88 -23.96
C ALA A 262 -8.36 6.49 -24.28
N PHE A 263 -7.60 6.93 -23.27
CA PHE A 263 -6.26 7.48 -23.47
C PHE A 263 -5.30 6.47 -24.10
N ARG A 264 -5.38 5.21 -23.67
CA ARG A 264 -4.58 4.13 -24.29
C ARG A 264 -4.98 3.87 -25.74
N TYR A 265 -6.28 3.95 -26.05
CA TYR A 265 -6.79 3.78 -27.41
C TYR A 265 -6.30 4.87 -28.34
N PHE A 266 -6.34 6.13 -27.90
CA PHE A 266 -5.87 7.26 -28.70
C PHE A 266 -4.34 7.44 -28.71
N GLY A 267 -3.58 6.58 -28.04
CA GLY A 267 -2.13 6.63 -28.02
C GLY A 267 -1.55 7.86 -27.31
N ILE A 268 -2.27 8.38 -26.29
CA ILE A 268 -1.86 9.57 -25.54
C ILE A 268 -0.77 9.22 -24.50
N PHE A 269 -0.55 7.94 -24.18
CA PHE A 269 0.51 7.42 -23.31
C PHE A 269 1.43 6.45 -24.04
#